data_b3f0072e860e009535a94ebda2ab8ea1
#
_entry.id   b3f0072e860e009535a94ebda2ab8ea1
#
_cell.length_a   1.000
_cell.length_b   1.000
_cell.length_c   1.000
_cell.angle_alpha   90.00
_cell.angle_beta   90.00
_cell.angle_gamma   90.00
#
_symmetry.space_group_name_H-M   'P 1'
#
loop_
_entity.id
_entity.type
_entity.pdbx_description
1 polymer ?
#
loop_
_entity_poly.entity_id
_entity_poly.type
_entity_poly.pdbx_seq_one_letter_code
_entity_poly.pdbx_strand_id
1 'polypeptide(L)'
;MTRLEEVQYLRTEPDGRHYNCAQSLLVPFASEVGLTKEQADALGANFGAGMKMGSTCGVLTSALMLLGMKGCTPQQAAQLVQRFREKHLDTNCAALLSKAKEEGIPRKEHCDSLVFEMAKILDEEFFAQEK
;
A
#
# COMPACT_ATOMS: atom_id res chain seq x y z
N MET A 1 -11.50 -0.06 15.44
CA MET A 1 -11.50 0.25 14.00
C MET A 1 -11.30 -1.02 13.17
N THR A 2 -11.99 -1.09 12.02
CA THR A 2 -11.65 -2.10 11.02
C THR A 2 -10.30 -1.74 10.39
N ARG A 3 -9.71 -2.70 9.66
CA ARG A 3 -8.46 -2.45 8.93
C ARG A 3 -8.60 -1.30 7.94
N LEU A 4 -9.70 -1.27 7.19
CA LEU A 4 -9.94 -0.19 6.22
C LEU A 4 -10.10 1.17 6.90
N GLU A 5 -10.78 1.21 8.03
CA GLU A 5 -10.90 2.44 8.83
C GLU A 5 -9.53 2.91 9.34
N GLU A 6 -8.69 1.98 9.76
CA GLU A 6 -7.34 2.31 10.23
C GLU A 6 -6.49 2.87 9.09
N VAL A 7 -6.57 2.29 7.88
CA VAL A 7 -5.88 2.82 6.71
C VAL A 7 -6.30 4.28 6.46
N GLN A 8 -7.58 4.55 6.46
CA GLN A 8 -8.11 5.91 6.27
C GLN A 8 -7.59 6.85 7.35
N TYR A 9 -7.61 6.40 8.61
CA TYR A 9 -7.13 7.19 9.74
C TYR A 9 -5.66 7.59 9.59
N LEU A 10 -4.79 6.64 9.21
CA LEU A 10 -3.36 6.93 9.04
C LEU A 10 -3.11 7.95 7.92
N ARG A 11 -3.94 7.95 6.87
CA ARG A 11 -3.81 8.93 5.78
C ARG A 11 -4.27 10.33 6.17
N THR A 12 -4.92 10.51 7.31
CA THR A 12 -5.27 11.84 7.82
C THR A 12 -4.13 12.52 8.57
N GLU A 13 -2.97 11.87 8.69
CA GLU A 13 -1.81 12.35 9.44
C GLU A 13 -2.14 12.61 10.91
N PRO A 14 -2.58 11.56 11.65
CA PRO A 14 -2.96 11.73 13.05
C PRO A 14 -1.80 12.28 13.87
N ASP A 15 -2.11 13.23 14.74
CA ASP A 15 -1.13 13.93 15.57
C ASP A 15 -0.03 14.62 14.74
N GLY A 16 -0.32 14.99 13.50
CA GLY A 16 0.62 15.62 12.59
C GLY A 16 1.67 14.69 12.02
N ARG A 17 1.56 13.39 12.28
CA ARG A 17 2.52 12.42 11.78
C ARG A 17 2.13 11.92 10.39
N HIS A 18 3.07 11.99 9.45
CA HIS A 18 2.87 11.45 8.10
C HIS A 18 3.24 9.96 8.06
N TYR A 19 2.28 9.14 7.63
CA TYR A 19 2.52 7.73 7.29
C TYR A 19 2.60 7.63 5.77
N ASN A 20 3.71 7.08 5.26
CA ASN A 20 3.87 6.93 3.82
C ASN A 20 2.95 5.82 3.27
N CYS A 21 2.95 5.63 1.95
CA CYS A 21 2.10 4.63 1.30
C CYS A 21 2.30 3.23 1.85
N ALA A 22 3.56 2.84 2.07
CA ALA A 22 3.89 1.51 2.58
C ALA A 22 3.46 1.33 4.03
N GLN A 23 3.76 2.31 4.89
CA GLN A 23 3.35 2.28 6.31
C GLN A 23 1.84 2.24 6.45
N SER A 24 1.13 2.98 5.61
CA SER A 24 -0.33 3.06 5.65
C SER A 24 -1.01 1.73 5.35
N LEU A 25 -0.33 0.83 4.65
CA LEU A 25 -0.83 -0.52 4.39
C LEU A 25 -0.26 -1.54 5.39
N LEU A 26 1.03 -1.47 5.69
CA LEU A 26 1.67 -2.45 6.58
C LEU A 26 1.13 -2.39 8.00
N VAL A 27 0.94 -1.21 8.55
CA VAL A 27 0.51 -1.06 9.96
C VAL A 27 -0.89 -1.64 10.21
N PRO A 28 -1.93 -1.33 9.41
CA PRO A 28 -3.26 -1.91 9.65
C PRO A 28 -3.34 -3.43 9.47
N PHE A 29 -2.49 -4.01 8.62
CA PHE A 29 -2.47 -5.45 8.35
C PHE A 29 -1.42 -6.21 9.17
N ALA A 30 -0.65 -5.52 10.02
CA ALA A 30 0.47 -6.09 10.76
C ALA A 30 0.09 -7.35 11.55
N SER A 31 -0.98 -7.28 12.34
CA SER A 31 -1.41 -8.39 13.20
C SER A 31 -1.81 -9.63 12.40
N GLU A 32 -2.27 -9.46 11.17
CA GLU A 32 -2.68 -10.58 10.30
C GLU A 32 -1.48 -11.41 9.84
N VAL A 33 -0.29 -10.84 9.87
CA VAL A 33 0.94 -11.51 9.42
C VAL A 33 1.97 -11.67 10.54
N GLY A 34 1.55 -11.50 11.78
CA GLY A 34 2.42 -11.74 12.94
C GLY A 34 3.42 -10.63 13.23
N LEU A 35 3.21 -9.42 12.72
CA LEU A 35 4.03 -8.27 13.05
C LEU A 35 3.36 -7.42 14.11
N THR A 36 4.17 -6.74 14.94
CA THR A 36 3.66 -5.64 15.75
C THR A 36 3.49 -4.41 14.87
N LYS A 37 2.70 -3.45 15.33
CA LYS A 37 2.53 -2.21 14.58
C LYS A 37 3.84 -1.43 14.49
N GLU A 38 4.66 -1.47 15.54
CA GLU A 38 5.98 -0.86 15.55
C GLU A 38 6.91 -1.49 14.51
N GLN A 39 6.88 -2.81 14.38
CA GLN A 39 7.68 -3.51 13.36
C GLN A 39 7.22 -3.16 11.95
N ALA A 40 5.92 -3.12 11.71
CA ALA A 40 5.36 -2.75 10.40
C ALA A 40 5.71 -1.31 10.03
N ASP A 41 5.62 -0.41 10.99
CA ASP A 41 5.97 0.99 10.82
C ASP A 41 7.44 1.15 10.42
N ALA A 42 8.33 0.48 11.15
CA ALA A 42 9.77 0.52 10.88
C ALA A 42 10.11 -0.12 9.52
N LEU A 43 9.47 -1.24 9.19
CA LEU A 43 9.69 -1.93 7.91
C LEU A 43 9.31 -1.05 6.72
N GLY A 44 8.22 -0.32 6.81
CA GLY A 44 7.74 0.53 5.74
C GLY A 44 8.39 1.91 5.66
N ALA A 45 9.18 2.28 6.65
CA ALA A 45 9.68 3.66 6.79
C ALA A 45 10.46 4.17 5.56
N ASN A 46 11.19 3.29 4.88
CA ASN A 46 12.03 3.67 3.74
C ASN A 46 11.43 3.31 2.38
N PHE A 47 10.16 2.91 2.35
CA PHE A 47 9.50 2.49 1.11
C PHE A 47 8.49 3.51 0.58
N GLY A 48 8.39 4.68 1.21
CA GLY A 48 7.61 5.79 0.67
C GLY A 48 8.32 6.45 -0.52
N ALA A 49 7.56 7.16 -1.34
CA ALA A 49 8.06 7.84 -2.53
C ALA A 49 8.86 6.91 -3.45
N GLY A 50 8.38 5.67 -3.62
CA GLY A 50 9.03 4.69 -4.49
C GLY A 50 10.43 4.33 -4.01
N MET A 51 10.56 3.90 -2.74
CA MET A 51 11.83 3.60 -2.09
C MET A 51 12.75 4.84 -2.05
N LYS A 52 12.16 6.00 -1.78
CA LYS A 52 12.84 7.32 -1.68
C LYS A 52 13.52 7.81 -2.97
N MET A 53 13.33 7.10 -4.07
CA MET A 53 13.99 7.45 -5.36
C MET A 53 13.05 7.40 -6.55
N GLY A 54 11.74 7.46 -6.31
CA GLY A 54 10.76 7.44 -7.38
C GLY A 54 10.67 6.12 -8.13
N SER A 55 11.13 5.02 -7.52
CA SER A 55 11.10 3.68 -8.11
C SER A 55 9.73 3.02 -7.87
N THR A 56 9.69 1.75 -7.53
CA THR A 56 8.42 1.02 -7.40
C THR A 56 7.50 1.65 -6.35
N CYS A 57 6.23 1.82 -6.69
CA CYS A 57 5.22 2.40 -5.80
C CYS A 57 5.14 1.64 -4.47
N GLY A 58 5.18 2.39 -3.36
CA GLY A 58 5.13 1.82 -2.00
C GLY A 58 3.86 1.04 -1.70
N VAL A 59 2.76 1.37 -2.37
CA VAL A 59 1.51 0.61 -2.29
C VAL A 59 1.73 -0.82 -2.78
N LEU A 60 2.43 -0.97 -3.89
CA LEU A 60 2.69 -2.28 -4.48
C LEU A 60 3.72 -3.07 -3.67
N THR A 61 4.84 -2.45 -3.29
CA THR A 61 5.88 -3.14 -2.51
C THR A 61 5.35 -3.64 -1.17
N SER A 62 4.58 -2.82 -0.47
CA SER A 62 4.01 -3.23 0.83
C SER A 62 2.97 -4.34 0.68
N ALA A 63 2.15 -4.29 -0.36
CA ALA A 63 1.20 -5.37 -0.64
C ALA A 63 1.93 -6.69 -0.90
N LEU A 64 3.02 -6.67 -1.66
CA LEU A 64 3.82 -7.85 -1.92
C LEU A 64 4.47 -8.41 -0.64
N MET A 65 4.91 -7.54 0.26
CA MET A 65 5.44 -7.96 1.57
C MET A 65 4.36 -8.71 2.36
N LEU A 66 3.16 -8.18 2.40
CA LEU A 66 2.04 -8.79 3.13
C LEU A 66 1.67 -10.15 2.52
N LEU A 67 1.63 -10.25 1.19
CA LEU A 67 1.35 -11.52 0.53
C LEU A 67 2.43 -12.56 0.86
N GLY A 68 3.69 -12.16 0.85
CA GLY A 68 4.80 -13.04 1.20
C GLY A 68 4.70 -13.55 2.62
N MET A 69 4.41 -12.67 3.57
CA MET A 69 4.26 -13.03 4.98
C MET A 69 3.03 -13.90 5.24
N LYS A 70 1.98 -13.71 4.44
CA LYS A 70 0.79 -14.56 4.52
C LYS A 70 1.05 -15.97 3.99
N GLY A 71 2.10 -16.15 3.20
CA GLY A 71 2.41 -17.44 2.56
C GLY A 71 1.75 -17.62 1.21
N CYS A 72 1.38 -16.54 0.54
CA CYS A 72 0.84 -16.61 -0.82
C CYS A 72 1.91 -17.10 -1.79
N THR A 73 1.46 -17.72 -2.88
CA THR A 73 2.38 -18.25 -3.90
C THR A 73 3.04 -17.12 -4.70
N PRO A 74 4.23 -17.39 -5.29
CA PRO A 74 4.84 -16.41 -6.20
C PRO A 74 3.93 -16.02 -7.37
N GLN A 75 3.08 -16.95 -7.82
CA GLN A 75 2.12 -16.68 -8.88
C GLN A 75 1.05 -15.68 -8.46
N GLN A 76 0.54 -15.80 -7.23
CA GLN A 76 -0.42 -14.83 -6.69
C GLN A 76 0.20 -13.43 -6.61
N ALA A 77 1.44 -13.34 -6.19
CA ALA A 77 2.18 -12.08 -6.12
C ALA A 77 2.36 -11.49 -7.53
N ALA A 78 2.77 -12.30 -8.50
CA ALA A 78 2.94 -11.86 -9.88
C ALA A 78 1.62 -11.38 -10.50
N GLN A 79 0.52 -12.06 -10.20
CA GLN A 79 -0.80 -11.66 -10.66
C GLN A 79 -1.23 -10.31 -10.10
N LEU A 80 -0.91 -10.05 -8.84
CA LEU A 80 -1.22 -8.74 -8.23
C LEU A 80 -0.43 -7.62 -8.93
N VAL A 81 0.84 -7.84 -9.21
CA VAL A 81 1.68 -6.88 -9.96
C VAL A 81 1.09 -6.60 -11.33
N GLN A 82 0.71 -7.65 -12.06
CA GLN A 82 0.14 -7.53 -13.39
C GLN A 82 -1.18 -6.76 -13.35
N ARG A 83 -2.04 -7.07 -12.39
CA ARG A 83 -3.34 -6.40 -12.19
C ARG A 83 -3.13 -4.90 -11.94
N PHE A 84 -2.17 -4.55 -11.11
CA PHE A 84 -1.83 -3.15 -10.84
C PHE A 84 -1.33 -2.45 -12.10
N ARG A 85 -0.42 -3.10 -12.83
CA ARG A 85 0.15 -2.54 -14.07
C ARG A 85 -0.91 -2.34 -15.16
N GLU A 86 -1.83 -3.28 -15.30
CA GLU A 86 -2.91 -3.18 -16.28
C GLU A 86 -3.84 -2.01 -15.96
N LYS A 87 -4.17 -1.81 -14.69
CA LYS A 87 -5.07 -0.74 -14.28
C LYS A 87 -4.42 0.63 -14.31
N HIS A 88 -3.20 0.74 -13.82
CA HIS A 88 -2.52 2.03 -13.64
C HIS A 88 -1.48 2.33 -14.73
N LEU A 89 -1.22 1.38 -15.63
CA LEU A 89 -0.32 1.49 -16.78
C LEU A 89 1.16 1.60 -16.41
N ASP A 90 1.50 1.66 -15.12
CA ASP A 90 2.88 1.70 -14.65
C ASP A 90 2.93 1.20 -13.20
N THR A 91 4.12 0.86 -12.74
CA THR A 91 4.40 0.50 -11.34
C THR A 91 5.39 1.46 -10.70
N ASN A 92 5.97 2.36 -11.48
CA ASN A 92 6.98 3.30 -11.04
C ASN A 92 6.33 4.53 -10.40
N CYS A 93 6.73 4.86 -9.18
CA CYS A 93 6.16 5.97 -8.42
C CYS A 93 6.26 7.31 -9.15
N ALA A 94 7.44 7.63 -9.69
CA ALA A 94 7.64 8.89 -10.40
C ALA A 94 6.76 8.99 -11.65
N ALA A 95 6.63 7.89 -12.39
CA ALA A 95 5.80 7.86 -13.60
C ALA A 95 4.31 8.01 -13.24
N LEU A 96 3.86 7.34 -12.18
CA LEU A 96 2.48 7.46 -11.71
C LEU A 96 2.16 8.89 -11.25
N LEU A 97 3.08 9.51 -10.51
CA LEU A 97 2.91 10.89 -10.05
C LEU A 97 2.91 11.88 -11.21
N SER A 98 3.77 11.66 -12.21
CA SER A 98 3.82 12.51 -13.41
C SER A 98 2.50 12.47 -14.17
N LYS A 99 1.94 11.27 -14.34
CA LYS A 99 0.65 11.09 -15.01
C LYS A 99 -0.48 11.77 -14.22
N ALA A 100 -0.50 11.63 -12.90
CA ALA A 100 -1.50 12.27 -12.06
C ALA A 100 -1.42 13.78 -12.18
N LYS A 101 -0.21 14.34 -12.21
CA LYS A 101 0.01 15.78 -12.38
C LYS A 101 -0.54 16.27 -13.73
N GLU A 102 -0.31 15.52 -14.80
CA GLU A 102 -0.86 15.84 -16.12
C GLU A 102 -2.39 15.86 -16.11
N GLU A 103 -3.01 14.99 -15.34
CA GLU A 103 -4.46 14.92 -15.20
C GLU A 103 -5.03 15.93 -14.20
N GLY A 104 -4.18 16.75 -13.59
CA GLY A 104 -4.61 17.74 -12.61
C GLY A 104 -4.98 17.17 -11.24
N ILE A 105 -4.52 15.96 -10.94
CA ILE A 105 -4.81 15.30 -9.66
C ILE A 105 -3.71 15.62 -8.66
N PRO A 106 -4.04 16.20 -7.47
CA PRO A 106 -3.04 16.47 -6.44
C PRO A 106 -2.36 15.19 -5.98
N ARG A 107 -1.07 15.29 -5.64
CA ARG A 107 -0.26 14.15 -5.22
C ARG A 107 -0.91 13.36 -4.09
N LYS A 108 -1.38 14.04 -3.04
CA LYS A 108 -1.99 13.37 -1.90
C LYS A 108 -3.24 12.58 -2.31
N GLU A 109 -4.10 13.18 -3.10
CA GLU A 109 -5.32 12.53 -3.58
C GLU A 109 -4.98 11.29 -4.41
N HIS A 110 -3.99 11.39 -5.29
CA HIS A 110 -3.53 10.27 -6.11
C HIS A 110 -2.99 9.13 -5.23
N CYS A 111 -2.09 9.45 -4.30
CA CYS A 111 -1.50 8.45 -3.40
C CYS A 111 -2.57 7.81 -2.51
N ASP A 112 -3.48 8.60 -1.96
CA ASP A 112 -4.59 8.09 -1.14
C ASP A 112 -5.45 7.12 -1.93
N SER A 113 -5.77 7.44 -3.18
CA SER A 113 -6.60 6.55 -4.02
C SER A 113 -5.95 5.19 -4.25
N LEU A 114 -4.64 5.16 -4.48
CA LEU A 114 -3.89 3.91 -4.64
C LEU A 114 -3.85 3.11 -3.33
N VAL A 115 -3.63 3.79 -2.20
CA VAL A 115 -3.61 3.14 -0.88
C VAL A 115 -4.96 2.51 -0.58
N PHE A 116 -6.05 3.26 -0.76
CA PHE A 116 -7.40 2.76 -0.46
C PHE A 116 -7.81 1.61 -1.37
N GLU A 117 -7.48 1.70 -2.66
CA GLU A 117 -7.74 0.62 -3.60
C GLU A 117 -7.04 -0.67 -3.19
N MET A 118 -5.75 -0.60 -2.89
CA MET A 118 -4.98 -1.77 -2.49
C MET A 118 -5.45 -2.31 -1.14
N ALA A 119 -5.77 -1.44 -0.19
CA ALA A 119 -6.31 -1.86 1.10
C ALA A 119 -7.58 -2.68 0.93
N LYS A 120 -8.45 -2.26 0.02
CA LYS A 120 -9.69 -2.98 -0.26
C LYS A 120 -9.43 -4.35 -0.89
N ILE A 121 -8.49 -4.42 -1.84
CA ILE A 121 -8.11 -5.69 -2.46
C ILE A 121 -7.56 -6.64 -1.39
N LEU A 122 -6.65 -6.16 -0.56
CA LEU A 122 -6.06 -6.98 0.51
C LEU A 122 -7.12 -7.46 1.49
N ASP A 123 -7.97 -6.56 1.93
CA ASP A 123 -9.00 -6.87 2.93
C ASP A 123 -10.01 -7.89 2.42
N GLU A 124 -10.50 -7.74 1.18
CA GLU A 124 -11.55 -8.58 0.62
C GLU A 124 -11.04 -9.87 0.00
N GLU A 125 -9.87 -9.86 -0.63
CA GLU A 125 -9.40 -11.00 -1.41
C GLU A 125 -8.33 -11.83 -0.73
N PHE A 126 -7.52 -11.25 0.14
CA PHE A 126 -6.41 -11.95 0.76
C PHE A 126 -6.54 -12.13 2.28
N PHE A 127 -7.19 -11.22 2.96
CA PHE A 127 -7.32 -11.23 4.41
C PHE A 127 -8.78 -11.26 4.89
N ALA A 128 -9.70 -11.69 4.04
CA ALA A 128 -11.09 -11.86 4.44
C ALA A 128 -11.16 -12.84 5.61
N GLN A 129 -11.92 -12.47 6.64
CA GLN A 129 -12.10 -13.37 7.79
C GLN A 129 -13.06 -14.49 7.43
N GLU A 130 -12.64 -15.70 7.70
CA GLU A 130 -13.52 -16.85 7.63
C GLU A 130 -14.43 -16.86 8.86
N LYS A 131 -15.68 -17.13 8.62
CA LYS A 131 -16.67 -17.26 9.70
C LYS A 131 -16.99 -18.71 9.96
#